data_336a6696b2691dfa55283f3437ff9e30
#
_entry.id   336a6696b2691dfa55283f3437ff9e30
#
_cell.length_a   1.000
_cell.length_b   1.000
_cell.length_c   1.000
_cell.angle_alpha   90.00
_cell.angle_beta   90.00
_cell.angle_gamma   90.00
#
_symmetry.space_group_name_H-M   'P 1'
#
loop_
_entity.id
_entity.type
_entity.pdbx_description
1 polymer ?
#
loop_
_entity_poly.entity_id
_entity_poly.type
_entity_poly.pdbx_seq_one_letter_code
_entity_poly.pdbx_strand_id
1 'polypeptide(L)'
;MLVLTGMALALVLGGVGFEMIGLKGEIGALVMGLLLSNHPRAGELSESLWALKEVFLVGFFLSIGMSGLPDMDALIFAAIMGVLLPLKGVAFFFLLIAFNISARTAFLSSLSLTAYSEFGLIVAAGIPAANPYLVPLAIAVSVSFLVAAPLNRLAHPLFERFETPLKRWERKIPHRDEQPTDLGDAEVLIFGMGRTGTAAYESVQNEGLRPVGLDADTYKAKAHAEAGRHVVFADAEDSNFWSGVTLSGIRAVILAMDDLEAKLIAARTLRRKGFTGPIVSHALFEEHVALISEAGADETYLTMREAGRSLANRAVEVLRPEEA
;
A
#
# COMPACT_ATOMS: atom_id res chain seq x y z
N MET A 1 -27.37 -2.20 -3.89
CA MET A 1 -28.13 -1.82 -2.68
C MET A 1 -27.19 -1.26 -1.62
N LEU A 2 -26.12 -1.98 -1.22
CA LEU A 2 -25.18 -1.53 -0.14
C LEU A 2 -24.65 -0.11 -0.36
N VAL A 3 -24.15 0.20 -1.56
CA VAL A 3 -23.59 1.52 -1.90
C VAL A 3 -24.62 2.63 -1.75
N LEU A 4 -25.83 2.42 -2.31
CA LEU A 4 -26.91 3.40 -2.19
C LEU A 4 -27.37 3.61 -0.75
N THR A 5 -27.42 2.54 0.04
CA THR A 5 -27.72 2.64 1.49
C THR A 5 -26.62 3.39 2.23
N GLY A 6 -25.35 3.10 1.96
CA GLY A 6 -24.21 3.80 2.56
C GLY A 6 -24.19 5.29 2.20
N MET A 7 -24.44 5.62 0.92
CA MET A 7 -24.59 7.01 0.48
C MET A 7 -25.77 7.72 1.17
N ALA A 8 -26.93 7.07 1.23
CA ALA A 8 -28.09 7.65 1.90
C ALA A 8 -27.81 7.91 3.40
N LEU A 9 -27.16 6.98 4.08
CA LEU A 9 -26.76 7.16 5.48
C LEU A 9 -25.77 8.32 5.64
N ALA A 10 -24.75 8.39 4.79
CA ALA A 10 -23.74 9.44 4.87
C ALA A 10 -24.31 10.83 4.53
N LEU A 11 -25.12 10.93 3.44
CA LEU A 11 -25.63 12.22 2.97
C LEU A 11 -26.87 12.69 3.75
N VAL A 12 -27.83 11.79 3.99
CA VAL A 12 -29.10 12.18 4.62
C VAL A 12 -28.95 12.24 6.15
N LEU A 13 -28.54 11.16 6.79
CA LEU A 13 -28.39 11.14 8.25
C LEU A 13 -27.13 11.86 8.69
N GLY A 14 -25.99 11.62 8.03
CA GLY A 14 -24.72 12.27 8.34
C GLY A 14 -24.72 13.74 7.92
N GLY A 15 -25.02 14.07 6.66
CA GLY A 15 -25.02 15.44 6.15
C GLY A 15 -26.18 16.25 6.71
N VAL A 16 -27.37 16.07 6.15
CA VAL A 16 -28.54 16.87 6.48
C VAL A 16 -28.97 16.74 7.95
N GLY A 17 -28.92 15.52 8.51
CA GLY A 17 -29.34 15.30 9.91
C GLY A 17 -28.45 16.05 10.91
N PHE A 18 -27.14 16.09 10.69
CA PHE A 18 -26.22 16.84 11.56
C PHE A 18 -26.34 18.34 11.36
N GLU A 19 -26.57 18.83 10.15
CA GLU A 19 -26.83 20.26 9.91
C GLU A 19 -28.12 20.75 10.63
N MET A 20 -29.15 19.93 10.67
CA MET A 20 -30.39 20.25 11.37
C MET A 20 -30.21 20.45 12.90
N ILE A 21 -29.18 19.82 13.48
CA ILE A 21 -28.85 19.99 14.92
C ILE A 21 -27.70 20.97 15.14
N GLY A 22 -27.31 21.74 14.09
CA GLY A 22 -26.28 22.77 14.16
C GLY A 22 -24.84 22.27 14.09
N LEU A 23 -24.63 21.04 13.71
CA LEU A 23 -23.31 20.46 13.47
C LEU A 23 -22.99 20.43 11.97
N LYS A 24 -21.71 20.39 11.61
CA LYS A 24 -21.29 20.28 10.22
C LYS A 24 -21.59 18.90 9.66
N GLY A 25 -22.11 18.82 8.44
CA GLY A 25 -22.45 17.57 7.76
C GLY A 25 -21.26 16.63 7.54
N GLU A 26 -20.05 17.19 7.41
CA GLU A 26 -18.81 16.38 7.28
C GLU A 26 -18.56 15.52 8.53
N ILE A 27 -18.84 16.07 9.73
CA ILE A 27 -18.72 15.32 10.98
C ILE A 27 -19.74 14.19 11.01
N GLY A 28 -20.96 14.45 10.57
CA GLY A 28 -22.01 13.44 10.50
C GLY A 28 -21.66 12.31 9.54
N ALA A 29 -21.14 12.62 8.36
CA ALA A 29 -20.68 11.61 7.40
C ALA A 29 -19.54 10.76 7.98
N LEU A 30 -18.60 11.37 8.71
CA LEU A 30 -17.52 10.66 9.41
C LEU A 30 -18.05 9.69 10.47
N VAL A 31 -19.03 10.15 11.29
CA VAL A 31 -19.67 9.30 12.30
C VAL A 31 -20.39 8.12 11.65
N MET A 32 -21.11 8.34 10.54
CA MET A 32 -21.75 7.23 9.80
C MET A 32 -20.74 6.25 9.25
N GLY A 33 -19.62 6.72 8.71
CA GLY A 33 -18.51 5.89 8.26
C GLY A 33 -17.92 5.03 9.40
N LEU A 34 -17.72 5.63 10.57
CA LEU A 34 -17.21 4.94 11.75
C LEU A 34 -18.19 3.85 12.23
N LEU A 35 -19.48 4.12 12.24
CA LEU A 35 -20.50 3.14 12.61
C LEU A 35 -20.55 1.95 11.63
N LEU A 36 -20.26 2.18 10.36
CA LEU A 36 -20.25 1.15 9.32
C LEU A 36 -18.91 0.42 9.21
N SER A 37 -17.84 0.90 9.83
CA SER A 37 -16.47 0.36 9.67
C SER A 37 -16.34 -1.12 10.06
N ASN A 38 -17.10 -1.57 11.06
CA ASN A 38 -17.09 -2.97 11.53
C ASN A 38 -18.01 -3.91 10.72
N HIS A 39 -18.71 -3.40 9.70
CA HIS A 39 -19.58 -4.24 8.89
C HIS A 39 -18.75 -5.15 7.97
N PRO A 40 -19.08 -6.46 7.82
CA PRO A 40 -18.29 -7.41 7.00
C PRO A 40 -18.06 -6.97 5.55
N ARG A 41 -18.93 -6.10 5.02
CA ARG A 41 -18.85 -5.56 3.65
C ARG A 41 -18.43 -4.08 3.61
N ALA A 42 -17.80 -3.56 4.65
CA ALA A 42 -17.34 -2.17 4.68
C ALA A 42 -16.31 -1.88 3.59
N GLY A 43 -15.45 -2.86 3.27
CA GLY A 43 -14.47 -2.76 2.17
C GLY A 43 -15.13 -2.52 0.80
N GLU A 44 -16.17 -3.29 0.45
CA GLU A 44 -16.90 -3.12 -0.83
C GLU A 44 -17.57 -1.73 -0.92
N LEU A 45 -18.10 -1.24 0.22
CA LEU A 45 -18.68 0.09 0.29
C LEU A 45 -17.61 1.16 0.09
N SER A 46 -16.45 1.02 0.75
CA SER A 46 -15.33 1.94 0.66
C SER A 46 -14.81 2.05 -0.79
N GLU A 47 -14.58 0.92 -1.47
CA GLU A 47 -14.13 0.91 -2.87
C GLU A 47 -15.13 1.61 -3.80
N SER A 48 -16.42 1.35 -3.61
CA SER A 48 -17.46 1.98 -4.42
C SER A 48 -17.56 3.48 -4.19
N LEU A 49 -17.43 3.91 -2.93
CA LEU A 49 -17.42 5.34 -2.58
C LEU A 49 -16.15 6.04 -3.05
N TRP A 50 -15.03 5.33 -3.12
CA TRP A 50 -13.77 5.87 -3.64
C TRP A 50 -13.91 6.32 -5.10
N ALA A 51 -14.52 5.49 -5.95
CA ALA A 51 -14.78 5.86 -7.35
C ALA A 51 -15.68 7.10 -7.47
N LEU A 52 -16.72 7.20 -6.63
CA LEU A 52 -17.59 8.38 -6.58
C LEU A 52 -16.84 9.63 -6.12
N LYS A 53 -15.98 9.51 -5.11
CA LYS A 53 -15.13 10.61 -4.63
C LYS A 53 -14.33 11.22 -5.78
N GLU A 54 -13.72 10.39 -6.65
CA GLU A 54 -12.95 10.88 -7.80
C GLU A 54 -13.80 11.72 -8.74
N VAL A 55 -15.03 11.28 -9.06
CA VAL A 55 -15.94 12.03 -9.94
C VAL A 55 -16.31 13.39 -9.32
N PHE A 56 -16.65 13.40 -8.02
CA PHE A 56 -16.97 14.66 -7.33
C PHE A 56 -15.77 15.59 -7.23
N LEU A 57 -14.58 15.04 -7.00
CA LEU A 57 -13.34 15.83 -6.94
C LEU A 57 -13.04 16.49 -8.28
N VAL A 58 -13.17 15.78 -9.40
CA VAL A 58 -13.03 16.36 -10.75
C VAL A 58 -14.06 17.48 -10.96
N GLY A 59 -15.33 17.25 -10.61
CA GLY A 59 -16.38 18.27 -10.71
C GLY A 59 -16.07 19.51 -9.86
N PHE A 60 -15.54 19.32 -8.66
CA PHE A 60 -15.13 20.40 -7.75
C PHE A 60 -13.98 21.25 -8.34
N PHE A 61 -12.91 20.61 -8.83
CA PHE A 61 -11.81 21.33 -9.48
C PHE A 61 -12.28 22.07 -10.74
N LEU A 62 -13.15 21.43 -11.53
CA LEU A 62 -13.73 22.07 -12.71
C LEU A 62 -14.55 23.31 -12.34
N SER A 63 -15.37 23.22 -11.29
CA SER A 63 -16.17 24.36 -10.79
C SER A 63 -15.27 25.53 -10.36
N ILE A 64 -14.17 25.27 -9.66
CA ILE A 64 -13.20 26.31 -9.30
C ILE A 64 -12.53 26.88 -10.53
N GLY A 65 -12.09 26.02 -11.48
CA GLY A 65 -11.45 26.48 -12.71
C GLY A 65 -12.35 27.36 -13.60
N MET A 66 -13.67 27.12 -13.55
CA MET A 66 -14.67 27.92 -14.26
C MET A 66 -15.06 29.21 -13.53
N SER A 67 -14.72 29.37 -12.25
CA SER A 67 -15.09 30.55 -11.45
C SER A 67 -14.32 31.83 -11.85
N GLY A 68 -13.21 31.71 -12.58
CA GLY A 68 -12.44 32.85 -13.08
C GLY A 68 -11.11 32.45 -13.71
N LEU A 69 -10.58 33.35 -14.54
CA LEU A 69 -9.22 33.20 -15.06
C LEU A 69 -8.22 33.60 -13.97
N PRO A 70 -7.08 32.89 -13.87
CA PRO A 70 -6.03 33.26 -12.92
C PRO A 70 -5.43 34.61 -13.32
N ASP A 71 -5.34 35.51 -12.36
CA ASP A 71 -4.58 36.74 -12.47
C ASP A 71 -3.07 36.53 -12.24
N MET A 72 -2.29 37.56 -12.38
CA MET A 72 -0.83 37.47 -12.22
C MET A 72 -0.46 37.13 -10.76
N ASP A 73 -1.23 37.59 -9.79
CA ASP A 73 -1.01 37.33 -8.37
C ASP A 73 -1.27 35.86 -8.03
N ALA A 74 -2.31 35.26 -8.62
CA ALA A 74 -2.58 33.83 -8.51
C ALA A 74 -1.44 32.96 -9.09
N LEU A 75 -0.90 33.37 -10.23
CA LEU A 75 0.23 32.64 -10.85
C LEU A 75 1.51 32.76 -10.03
N ILE A 76 1.79 33.95 -9.50
CA ILE A 76 2.94 34.18 -8.61
C ILE A 76 2.79 33.35 -7.33
N PHE A 77 1.60 33.34 -6.71
CA PHE A 77 1.33 32.52 -5.55
C PHE A 77 1.55 31.02 -5.84
N ALA A 78 1.00 30.51 -6.93
CA ALA A 78 1.17 29.11 -7.33
C ALA A 78 2.64 28.78 -7.62
N ALA A 79 3.39 29.69 -8.23
CA ALA A 79 4.83 29.51 -8.45
C ALA A 79 5.62 29.46 -7.15
N ILE A 80 5.33 30.32 -6.18
CA ILE A 80 5.95 30.31 -4.85
C ILE A 80 5.66 28.96 -4.17
N MET A 81 4.39 28.53 -4.17
CA MET A 81 3.99 27.25 -3.59
C MET A 81 4.69 26.08 -4.31
N GLY A 82 4.86 26.15 -5.62
CA GLY A 82 5.62 25.15 -6.39
C GLY A 82 7.10 25.07 -5.98
N VAL A 83 7.74 26.21 -5.76
CA VAL A 83 9.14 26.29 -5.27
C VAL A 83 9.27 25.77 -3.84
N LEU A 84 8.23 25.86 -3.02
CA LEU A 84 8.22 25.32 -1.65
C LEU A 84 8.05 23.79 -1.59
N LEU A 85 7.60 23.13 -2.67
CA LEU A 85 7.43 21.66 -2.69
C LEU A 85 8.71 20.89 -2.34
N PRO A 86 9.87 21.14 -2.96
CA PRO A 86 11.09 20.43 -2.58
C PRO A 86 11.50 20.68 -1.12
N LEU A 87 11.30 21.91 -0.64
CA LEU A 87 11.60 22.24 0.76
C LEU A 87 10.70 21.44 1.72
N LYS A 88 9.40 21.33 1.39
CA LYS A 88 8.46 20.49 2.13
C LYS A 88 8.88 19.03 2.14
N GLY A 89 9.27 18.46 0.99
CA GLY A 89 9.78 17.09 0.89
C GLY A 89 11.02 16.87 1.75
N VAL A 90 11.99 17.77 1.69
CA VAL A 90 13.20 17.71 2.53
C VAL A 90 12.84 17.82 4.03
N ALA A 91 11.90 18.69 4.39
CA ALA A 91 11.46 18.82 5.78
C ALA A 91 10.79 17.52 6.28
N PHE A 92 9.95 16.88 5.49
CA PHE A 92 9.36 15.59 5.84
C PHE A 92 10.42 14.49 5.95
N PHE A 93 11.39 14.44 5.03
CA PHE A 93 12.48 13.47 5.11
C PHE A 93 13.21 13.58 6.47
N PHE A 94 13.67 14.77 6.84
CA PHE A 94 14.38 14.94 8.11
C PHE A 94 13.48 14.73 9.33
N LEU A 95 12.19 15.07 9.24
CA LEU A 95 11.22 14.79 10.30
C LEU A 95 11.11 13.27 10.53
N LEU A 96 10.93 12.48 9.47
CA LEU A 96 10.82 11.02 9.56
C LEU A 96 12.12 10.38 10.09
N ILE A 97 13.29 10.85 9.63
CA ILE A 97 14.58 10.44 10.18
C ILE A 97 14.67 10.77 11.69
N ALA A 98 14.14 11.91 12.12
CA ALA A 98 14.12 12.28 13.54
C ALA A 98 13.29 11.30 14.40
N PHE A 99 12.27 10.66 13.80
CA PHE A 99 11.48 9.59 14.43
C PHE A 99 12.11 8.19 14.27
N ASN A 100 13.38 8.10 13.87
CA ASN A 100 14.13 6.86 13.66
C ASN A 100 13.56 5.96 12.55
N ILE A 101 12.83 6.53 11.59
CA ILE A 101 12.39 5.82 10.38
C ILE A 101 13.60 5.65 9.45
N SER A 102 13.72 4.52 8.77
CA SER A 102 14.79 4.23 7.82
C SER A 102 14.88 5.27 6.72
N ALA A 103 16.09 5.49 6.19
CA ALA A 103 16.32 6.47 5.13
C ALA A 103 15.49 6.16 3.88
N ARG A 104 15.25 4.88 3.59
CA ARG A 104 14.41 4.46 2.46
C ARG A 104 12.95 4.85 2.70
N THR A 105 12.36 4.39 3.78
CA THR A 105 10.97 4.69 4.12
C THR A 105 10.75 6.21 4.25
N ALA A 106 11.69 6.92 4.90
CA ALA A 106 11.63 8.37 5.03
C ALA A 106 11.67 9.08 3.68
N PHE A 107 12.50 8.63 2.74
CA PHE A 107 12.60 9.21 1.39
C PHE A 107 11.33 8.95 0.57
N LEU A 108 10.87 7.70 0.48
CA LEU A 108 9.68 7.34 -0.28
C LEU A 108 8.43 8.04 0.27
N SER A 109 8.25 8.03 1.59
CA SER A 109 7.14 8.71 2.26
C SER A 109 7.21 10.22 2.08
N SER A 110 8.39 10.83 2.15
CA SER A 110 8.55 12.27 1.95
C SER A 110 8.15 12.72 0.55
N LEU A 111 8.47 11.92 -0.48
CA LEU A 111 8.03 12.21 -1.86
C LEU A 111 6.50 12.14 -1.98
N SER A 112 5.87 11.13 -1.40
CA SER A 112 4.41 10.98 -1.40
C SER A 112 3.72 12.13 -0.64
N LEU A 113 4.28 12.55 0.49
CA LEU A 113 3.76 13.63 1.32
C LEU A 113 4.07 15.03 0.75
N THR A 114 4.86 15.14 -0.30
CA THR A 114 5.23 16.42 -0.91
C THR A 114 4.03 17.12 -1.54
N ALA A 115 3.11 16.37 -2.19
CA ALA A 115 1.92 16.96 -2.79
C ALA A 115 1.07 17.75 -1.77
N TYR A 116 0.40 18.79 -2.25
CA TYR A 116 -0.60 19.50 -1.45
C TYR A 116 -1.90 18.71 -1.46
N SER A 117 -2.62 18.74 -0.33
CA SER A 117 -3.86 18.00 -0.17
C SER A 117 -5.04 18.75 -0.81
N GLU A 118 -5.83 18.04 -1.60
CA GLU A 118 -7.10 18.52 -2.13
C GLU A 118 -8.12 18.83 -1.01
N PHE A 119 -8.03 18.14 0.12
CA PHE A 119 -8.89 18.41 1.28
C PHE A 119 -8.67 19.81 1.86
N GLY A 120 -7.44 20.33 1.80
CA GLY A 120 -7.14 21.70 2.17
C GLY A 120 -7.93 22.71 1.33
N LEU A 121 -8.10 22.44 0.03
CA LEU A 121 -8.88 23.26 -0.87
C LEU A 121 -10.40 23.17 -0.59
N ILE A 122 -10.89 21.95 -0.30
CA ILE A 122 -12.31 21.74 0.09
C ILE A 122 -12.63 22.50 1.37
N VAL A 123 -11.74 22.42 2.38
CA VAL A 123 -11.91 23.19 3.63
C VAL A 123 -11.88 24.69 3.37
N ALA A 124 -10.97 25.19 2.52
CA ALA A 124 -10.88 26.58 2.15
C ALA A 124 -12.18 27.06 1.44
N ALA A 125 -12.76 26.25 0.57
CA ALA A 125 -14.03 26.57 -0.10
C ALA A 125 -15.21 26.72 0.87
N GLY A 126 -15.17 26.09 2.03
CA GLY A 126 -16.16 26.24 3.11
C GLY A 126 -15.98 27.52 3.95
N ILE A 127 -14.95 28.33 3.68
CA ILE A 127 -14.63 29.55 4.45
C ILE A 127 -14.81 30.75 3.53
N PRO A 128 -15.84 31.61 3.73
CA PRO A 128 -16.10 32.77 2.85
C PRO A 128 -14.89 33.70 2.67
N ALA A 129 -14.10 33.91 3.73
CA ALA A 129 -12.90 34.73 3.67
C ALA A 129 -11.77 34.14 2.79
N ALA A 130 -11.82 32.84 2.48
CA ALA A 130 -10.83 32.18 1.65
C ALA A 130 -11.20 32.20 0.14
N ASN A 131 -12.39 32.65 -0.23
CA ASN A 131 -12.86 32.67 -1.62
C ASN A 131 -11.86 33.31 -2.61
N PRO A 132 -11.19 34.43 -2.33
CA PRO A 132 -10.22 35.02 -3.24
C PRO A 132 -8.98 34.14 -3.50
N TYR A 133 -8.71 33.19 -2.61
CA TYR A 133 -7.55 32.31 -2.68
C TYR A 133 -7.85 30.95 -3.31
N LEU A 134 -9.11 30.64 -3.62
CA LEU A 134 -9.48 29.31 -4.13
C LEU A 134 -8.81 29.01 -5.48
N VAL A 135 -8.80 29.95 -6.42
CA VAL A 135 -8.15 29.78 -7.72
C VAL A 135 -6.62 29.63 -7.57
N PRO A 136 -5.90 30.52 -6.85
CA PRO A 136 -4.48 30.34 -6.55
C PRO A 136 -4.14 29.00 -5.90
N LEU A 137 -4.93 28.59 -4.90
CA LEU A 137 -4.75 27.30 -4.21
C LEU A 137 -5.00 26.10 -5.11
N ALA A 138 -6.04 26.16 -5.97
CA ALA A 138 -6.32 25.07 -6.91
C ALA A 138 -5.19 24.90 -7.92
N ILE A 139 -4.60 26.00 -8.41
CA ILE A 139 -3.43 25.93 -9.30
C ILE A 139 -2.24 25.34 -8.57
N ALA A 140 -1.97 25.76 -7.32
CA ALA A 140 -0.87 25.25 -6.51
C ALA A 140 -1.01 23.74 -6.26
N VAL A 141 -2.22 23.26 -5.91
CA VAL A 141 -2.53 21.83 -5.73
C VAL A 141 -2.31 21.07 -7.04
N SER A 142 -2.84 21.57 -8.15
CA SER A 142 -2.69 20.93 -9.47
C SER A 142 -1.23 20.84 -9.90
N VAL A 143 -0.45 21.89 -9.73
CA VAL A 143 1.00 21.90 -9.99
C VAL A 143 1.71 20.89 -9.10
N SER A 144 1.32 20.79 -7.81
CA SER A 144 1.92 19.83 -6.91
C SER A 144 1.69 18.36 -7.34
N PHE A 145 0.51 18.04 -7.86
CA PHE A 145 0.22 16.70 -8.41
C PHE A 145 1.01 16.42 -9.69
N LEU A 146 1.11 17.41 -10.59
CA LEU A 146 1.92 17.27 -11.80
C LEU A 146 3.40 17.01 -11.52
N VAL A 147 3.92 17.54 -10.41
CA VAL A 147 5.30 17.31 -9.97
C VAL A 147 5.41 16.00 -9.18
N ALA A 148 4.49 15.74 -8.27
CA ALA A 148 4.55 14.58 -7.38
C ALA A 148 4.34 13.24 -8.14
N ALA A 149 3.47 13.19 -9.15
CA ALA A 149 3.18 11.95 -9.86
C ALA A 149 4.40 11.32 -10.55
N PRO A 150 5.20 12.04 -11.35
CA PRO A 150 6.44 11.49 -11.91
C PRO A 150 7.50 11.22 -10.85
N LEU A 151 7.61 12.04 -9.80
CA LEU A 151 8.55 11.80 -8.70
C LEU A 151 8.23 10.51 -7.95
N ASN A 152 6.96 10.25 -7.65
CA ASN A 152 6.54 9.01 -7.00
C ASN A 152 6.79 7.78 -7.90
N ARG A 153 6.55 7.91 -9.21
CA ARG A 153 6.85 6.81 -10.16
C ARG A 153 8.35 6.49 -10.23
N LEU A 154 9.19 7.50 -10.03
CA LEU A 154 10.66 7.36 -10.05
C LEU A 154 11.26 7.23 -8.65
N ALA A 155 10.45 7.10 -7.59
CA ALA A 155 10.91 7.15 -6.21
C ALA A 155 11.93 6.05 -5.88
N HIS A 156 11.67 4.80 -6.32
CA HIS A 156 12.59 3.68 -6.11
C HIS A 156 13.93 3.86 -6.82
N PRO A 157 14.00 4.09 -8.14
CA PRO A 157 15.27 4.31 -8.81
C PRO A 157 16.00 5.58 -8.33
N LEU A 158 15.29 6.62 -7.91
CA LEU A 158 15.89 7.80 -7.30
C LEU A 158 16.52 7.46 -5.95
N PHE A 159 15.84 6.68 -5.11
CA PHE A 159 16.41 6.25 -3.85
C PHE A 159 17.68 5.43 -4.07
N GLU A 160 17.66 4.43 -4.95
CA GLU A 160 18.83 3.61 -5.27
C GLU A 160 20.03 4.46 -5.71
N ARG A 161 19.79 5.48 -6.52
CA ARG A 161 20.84 6.41 -6.99
C ARG A 161 21.45 7.27 -5.87
N PHE A 162 20.64 7.65 -4.89
CA PHE A 162 21.03 8.52 -3.78
C PHE A 162 21.13 7.78 -2.43
N GLU A 163 21.11 6.46 -2.42
CA GLU A 163 21.12 5.63 -1.22
C GLU A 163 22.27 5.98 -0.27
N THR A 164 23.50 6.04 -0.80
CA THR A 164 24.70 6.29 0.01
C THR A 164 24.67 7.62 0.79
N PRO A 165 24.35 8.78 0.16
CA PRO A 165 24.24 10.02 0.92
C PRO A 165 23.04 10.07 1.85
N LEU A 166 21.91 9.46 1.50
CA LEU A 166 20.70 9.46 2.32
C LEU A 166 20.88 8.61 3.58
N LYS A 167 21.48 7.44 3.49
CA LYS A 167 21.77 6.57 4.64
C LYS A 167 22.71 7.18 5.67
N ARG A 168 23.49 8.21 5.33
CA ARG A 168 24.33 8.93 6.31
C ARG A 168 23.52 9.63 7.41
N TRP A 169 22.26 9.98 7.10
CA TRP A 169 21.37 10.65 8.05
C TRP A 169 20.56 9.66 8.88
N GLU A 170 20.60 8.37 8.53
CA GLU A 170 19.91 7.32 9.27
C GLU A 170 20.48 7.18 10.68
N ARG A 171 19.60 7.07 11.66
CA ARG A 171 20.01 6.88 13.05
C ARG A 171 20.37 5.43 13.31
N LYS A 172 21.33 5.18 14.18
CA LYS A 172 21.81 3.84 14.53
C LYS A 172 20.79 2.98 15.28
N ILE A 173 19.75 3.59 15.82
CA ILE A 173 18.68 2.87 16.55
C ILE A 173 17.47 2.86 15.60
N PRO A 174 17.16 1.73 14.98
CA PRO A 174 16.00 1.63 14.10
C PRO A 174 14.71 1.80 14.91
N HIS A 175 13.65 2.27 14.26
CA HIS A 175 12.32 2.31 14.85
C HIS A 175 11.91 0.90 15.30
N ARG A 176 11.05 0.81 16.31
CA ARG A 176 10.63 -0.48 16.88
C ARG A 176 10.07 -1.44 15.82
N ASP A 177 9.40 -0.92 14.82
CA ASP A 177 8.80 -1.69 13.73
C ASP A 177 9.80 -2.05 12.61
N GLU A 178 11.03 -1.50 12.66
CA GLU A 178 12.13 -1.77 11.71
C GLU A 178 13.28 -2.58 12.35
N GLN A 179 13.04 -3.23 13.48
CA GLN A 179 14.06 -4.08 14.13
C GLN A 179 14.35 -5.32 13.26
N PRO A 180 15.59 -5.87 13.35
CA PRO A 180 15.92 -7.09 12.62
C PRO A 180 14.93 -8.20 12.90
N THR A 181 14.41 -8.79 11.87
CA THR A 181 13.40 -9.85 11.94
C THR A 181 14.09 -11.15 12.34
N ASP A 182 13.77 -11.66 13.52
CA ASP A 182 14.19 -12.99 13.93
C ASP A 182 13.31 -14.03 13.26
N LEU A 183 13.89 -14.83 12.38
CA LEU A 183 13.23 -15.93 11.68
C LEU A 183 13.25 -17.24 12.48
N GLY A 184 13.91 -17.25 13.63
CA GLY A 184 14.07 -18.46 14.44
C GLY A 184 14.73 -19.59 13.67
N ASP A 185 14.19 -20.79 13.81
CA ASP A 185 14.65 -22.03 13.15
C ASP A 185 13.82 -22.39 11.89
N ALA A 186 13.34 -21.36 11.17
CA ALA A 186 12.55 -21.52 9.96
C ALA A 186 13.30 -22.31 8.87
N GLU A 187 12.57 -23.18 8.18
CA GLU A 187 13.04 -23.91 7.00
C GLU A 187 12.43 -23.37 5.70
N VAL A 188 11.22 -22.77 5.79
CA VAL A 188 10.51 -22.21 4.64
C VAL A 188 10.06 -20.80 4.94
N LEU A 189 10.40 -19.85 4.08
CA LEU A 189 9.90 -18.49 4.15
C LEU A 189 8.73 -18.31 3.20
N ILE A 190 7.67 -17.66 3.68
CA ILE A 190 6.47 -17.38 2.90
C ILE A 190 6.22 -15.87 2.93
N PHE A 191 6.48 -15.20 1.81
CA PHE A 191 6.20 -13.78 1.64
C PHE A 191 4.77 -13.55 1.20
N GLY A 192 4.03 -12.73 1.96
CA GLY A 192 2.60 -12.45 1.75
C GLY A 192 1.71 -13.47 2.46
N MET A 193 1.10 -13.08 3.57
CA MET A 193 0.20 -13.92 4.38
C MET A 193 -1.28 -13.62 4.10
N GLY A 194 -1.60 -13.38 2.82
CA GLY A 194 -2.98 -13.37 2.33
C GLY A 194 -3.57 -14.78 2.23
N ARG A 195 -4.62 -14.95 1.44
CA ARG A 195 -5.31 -16.26 1.26
C ARG A 195 -4.36 -17.35 0.74
N THR A 196 -3.56 -17.03 -0.27
CA THR A 196 -2.59 -17.97 -0.87
C THR A 196 -1.48 -18.33 0.11
N GLY A 197 -0.89 -17.33 0.76
CA GLY A 197 0.21 -17.56 1.71
C GLY A 197 -0.24 -18.30 2.98
N THR A 198 -1.44 -18.04 3.48
CA THR A 198 -1.99 -18.79 4.61
C THR A 198 -2.18 -20.27 4.27
N ALA A 199 -2.73 -20.57 3.09
CA ALA A 199 -2.89 -21.96 2.64
C ALA A 199 -1.54 -22.65 2.43
N ALA A 200 -0.55 -21.93 1.89
CA ALA A 200 0.81 -22.45 1.74
C ALA A 200 1.46 -22.71 3.11
N TYR A 201 1.29 -21.79 4.07
CA TYR A 201 1.80 -21.94 5.43
C TYR A 201 1.26 -23.20 6.10
N GLU A 202 -0.06 -23.41 6.06
CA GLU A 202 -0.72 -24.58 6.65
C GLU A 202 -0.28 -25.88 5.97
N SER A 203 -0.15 -25.88 4.64
CA SER A 203 0.34 -27.05 3.89
C SER A 203 1.76 -27.41 4.27
N VAL A 204 2.68 -26.44 4.32
CA VAL A 204 4.08 -26.65 4.71
C VAL A 204 4.18 -27.16 6.15
N GLN A 205 3.39 -26.60 7.05
CA GLN A 205 3.35 -27.02 8.45
C GLN A 205 2.82 -28.45 8.61
N ASN A 206 1.81 -28.85 7.83
CA ASN A 206 1.25 -30.21 7.85
C ASN A 206 2.25 -31.25 7.34
N GLU A 207 3.18 -30.87 6.46
CA GLU A 207 4.29 -31.71 6.01
C GLU A 207 5.45 -31.79 7.03
N GLY A 208 5.30 -31.20 8.21
CA GLY A 208 6.29 -31.25 9.29
C GLY A 208 7.46 -30.31 9.12
N LEU A 209 7.42 -29.38 8.17
CA LEU A 209 8.41 -28.32 8.00
C LEU A 209 8.03 -27.10 8.85
N ARG A 210 9.02 -26.25 9.13
CA ARG A 210 8.83 -25.03 9.96
C ARG A 210 8.71 -23.78 9.06
N PRO A 211 7.49 -23.35 8.72
CA PRO A 211 7.30 -22.12 7.96
C PRO A 211 7.38 -20.91 8.87
N VAL A 212 7.88 -19.79 8.29
CA VAL A 212 7.70 -18.45 8.81
C VAL A 212 7.02 -17.59 7.73
N GLY A 213 5.91 -16.98 8.09
CA GLY A 213 5.20 -16.02 7.25
C GLY A 213 5.77 -14.61 7.42
N LEU A 214 5.86 -13.89 6.32
CA LEU A 214 6.29 -12.50 6.24
C LEU A 214 5.19 -11.69 5.55
N ASP A 215 4.71 -10.62 6.18
CA ASP A 215 3.70 -9.74 5.58
C ASP A 215 4.02 -8.27 5.88
N ALA A 216 3.84 -7.41 4.90
CA ALA A 216 4.04 -5.97 5.02
C ALA A 216 2.86 -5.26 5.73
N ASP A 217 1.78 -5.96 6.02
CA ASP A 217 0.66 -5.46 6.79
C ASP A 217 0.78 -5.88 8.26
N THR A 218 1.04 -4.91 9.13
CA THR A 218 1.19 -5.13 10.58
C THR A 218 -0.06 -5.73 11.23
N TYR A 219 -1.25 -5.38 10.73
CA TYR A 219 -2.51 -5.92 11.27
C TYR A 219 -2.66 -7.40 10.91
N LYS A 220 -2.32 -7.78 9.68
CA LYS A 220 -2.33 -9.19 9.25
C LYS A 220 -1.29 -9.99 10.01
N ALA A 221 -0.05 -9.50 10.10
CA ALA A 221 0.99 -10.18 10.86
C ALA A 221 0.57 -10.44 12.31
N LYS A 222 -0.02 -9.44 12.96
CA LYS A 222 -0.53 -9.56 14.33
C LYS A 222 -1.68 -10.57 14.43
N ALA A 223 -2.66 -10.51 13.53
CA ALA A 223 -3.79 -11.44 13.51
C ALA A 223 -3.34 -12.90 13.33
N HIS A 224 -2.35 -13.14 12.47
CA HIS A 224 -1.76 -14.47 12.31
C HIS A 224 -1.00 -14.93 13.54
N ALA A 225 -0.25 -14.04 14.20
CA ALA A 225 0.45 -14.36 15.44
C ALA A 225 -0.54 -14.70 16.56
N GLU A 226 -1.66 -13.98 16.68
CA GLU A 226 -2.75 -14.28 17.62
C GLU A 226 -3.43 -15.64 17.30
N ALA A 227 -3.43 -16.05 16.03
CA ALA A 227 -3.90 -17.36 15.60
C ALA A 227 -2.85 -18.49 15.78
N GLY A 228 -1.70 -18.20 16.43
CA GLY A 228 -0.65 -19.18 16.73
C GLY A 228 0.29 -19.50 15.56
N ARG A 229 0.26 -18.73 14.47
CA ARG A 229 1.20 -18.88 13.36
C ARG A 229 2.44 -18.01 13.60
N HIS A 230 3.61 -18.51 13.24
CA HIS A 230 4.84 -17.70 13.27
C HIS A 230 4.84 -16.77 12.05
N VAL A 231 4.29 -15.57 12.21
CA VAL A 231 4.24 -14.53 11.17
C VAL A 231 4.85 -13.26 11.72
N VAL A 232 5.73 -12.65 10.93
CA VAL A 232 6.49 -11.46 11.31
C VAL A 232 6.23 -10.36 10.29
N PHE A 233 6.17 -9.13 10.76
CA PHE A 233 6.14 -7.98 9.89
C PHE A 233 7.44 -7.90 9.09
N ALA A 234 7.34 -7.90 7.77
CA ALA A 234 8.47 -7.67 6.88
C ALA A 234 7.98 -7.20 5.51
N ASP A 235 8.60 -6.14 5.02
CA ASP A 235 8.39 -5.65 3.67
C ASP A 235 9.47 -6.21 2.75
N ALA A 236 9.07 -6.95 1.74
CA ALA A 236 9.97 -7.55 0.74
C ALA A 236 10.73 -6.50 -0.09
N GLU A 237 10.27 -5.26 -0.11
CA GLU A 237 10.92 -4.15 -0.78
C GLU A 237 11.92 -3.41 0.13
N ASP A 238 11.89 -3.64 1.43
CA ASP A 238 12.77 -2.95 2.37
C ASP A 238 14.18 -3.52 2.38
N SER A 239 15.15 -2.70 1.98
CA SER A 239 16.57 -3.05 2.01
C SER A 239 17.10 -3.30 3.44
N ASN A 240 16.48 -2.73 4.47
CA ASN A 240 16.88 -2.93 5.86
C ASN A 240 16.47 -4.32 6.34
N PHE A 241 15.26 -4.78 5.99
CA PHE A 241 14.85 -6.16 6.21
C PHE A 241 15.91 -7.12 5.63
N TRP A 242 16.25 -6.93 4.36
CA TRP A 242 17.24 -7.80 3.70
C TRP A 242 18.64 -7.71 4.30
N SER A 243 19.05 -6.56 4.83
CA SER A 243 20.35 -6.41 5.48
C SER A 243 20.45 -7.14 6.82
N GLY A 244 19.34 -7.22 7.55
CA GLY A 244 19.24 -7.87 8.86
C GLY A 244 18.92 -9.37 8.81
N VAL A 245 18.37 -9.86 7.69
CA VAL A 245 17.91 -11.25 7.59
C VAL A 245 19.03 -12.21 7.21
N THR A 246 19.13 -13.31 7.97
CA THR A 246 20.03 -14.43 7.69
C THR A 246 19.24 -15.57 7.07
N LEU A 247 19.66 -16.02 5.90
CA LEU A 247 19.03 -17.11 5.15
C LEU A 247 19.60 -18.50 5.50
N SER A 248 20.45 -18.58 6.53
CA SER A 248 21.01 -19.84 7.00
C SER A 248 19.91 -20.75 7.55
N GLY A 249 19.82 -21.98 7.05
CA GLY A 249 18.75 -22.90 7.43
C GLY A 249 17.50 -22.86 6.56
N ILE A 250 17.31 -21.80 5.77
CA ILE A 250 16.19 -21.70 4.85
C ILE A 250 16.40 -22.65 3.66
N ARG A 251 15.43 -23.52 3.44
CA ARG A 251 15.45 -24.55 2.39
C ARG A 251 14.64 -24.15 1.17
N ALA A 252 13.55 -23.40 1.36
CA ALA A 252 12.69 -22.93 0.27
C ALA A 252 12.08 -21.57 0.59
N VAL A 253 11.71 -20.84 -0.46
CA VAL A 253 10.99 -19.55 -0.36
C VAL A 253 9.74 -19.59 -1.23
N ILE A 254 8.61 -19.14 -0.69
CA ILE A 254 7.35 -19.02 -1.40
C ILE A 254 6.99 -17.52 -1.48
N LEU A 255 6.80 -17.02 -2.69
CA LEU A 255 6.37 -15.65 -2.96
C LEU A 255 4.86 -15.66 -3.23
N ALA A 256 4.08 -15.49 -2.16
CA ALA A 256 2.62 -15.58 -2.16
C ALA A 256 1.90 -14.21 -2.14
N MET A 257 2.65 -13.09 -2.15
CA MET A 257 2.09 -11.75 -2.32
C MET A 257 1.53 -11.56 -3.75
N ASP A 258 0.55 -10.67 -3.92
CA ASP A 258 -0.04 -10.38 -5.23
C ASP A 258 0.74 -9.31 -6.01
N ASP A 259 1.46 -8.42 -5.32
CA ASP A 259 2.26 -7.35 -5.91
C ASP A 259 3.43 -7.90 -6.74
N LEU A 260 3.49 -7.51 -8.01
CA LEU A 260 4.52 -7.96 -8.94
C LEU A 260 5.90 -7.38 -8.60
N GLU A 261 5.96 -6.08 -8.28
CA GLU A 261 7.23 -5.40 -7.99
C GLU A 261 7.89 -6.01 -6.76
N ALA A 262 7.12 -6.22 -5.69
CA ALA A 262 7.59 -6.87 -4.48
C ALA A 262 8.14 -8.29 -4.75
N LYS A 263 7.48 -9.08 -5.62
CA LYS A 263 7.99 -10.39 -6.05
C LYS A 263 9.33 -10.30 -6.76
N LEU A 264 9.44 -9.38 -7.73
CA LEU A 264 10.66 -9.19 -8.50
C LEU A 264 11.83 -8.77 -7.61
N ILE A 265 11.59 -7.82 -6.68
CA ILE A 265 12.59 -7.36 -5.72
C ILE A 265 13.02 -8.51 -4.79
N ALA A 266 12.06 -9.24 -4.22
CA ALA A 266 12.33 -10.37 -3.34
C ALA A 266 13.17 -11.45 -4.05
N ALA A 267 12.76 -11.91 -5.23
CA ALA A 267 13.46 -12.94 -5.98
C ALA A 267 14.91 -12.53 -6.33
N ARG A 268 15.09 -11.33 -6.89
CA ARG A 268 16.42 -10.78 -7.21
C ARG A 268 17.30 -10.64 -5.96
N THR A 269 16.73 -10.19 -4.85
CA THR A 269 17.49 -9.97 -3.62
C THR A 269 17.89 -11.28 -2.97
N LEU A 270 17.03 -12.30 -2.95
CA LEU A 270 17.37 -13.65 -2.51
C LEU A 270 18.55 -14.20 -3.30
N ARG A 271 18.52 -14.11 -4.62
CA ARG A 271 19.61 -14.58 -5.49
C ARG A 271 20.90 -13.79 -5.27
N ARG A 272 20.84 -12.48 -5.15
CA ARG A 272 22.00 -11.62 -4.81
C ARG A 272 22.62 -11.98 -3.47
N LYS A 273 21.83 -12.39 -2.48
CA LYS A 273 22.29 -12.84 -1.16
C LYS A 273 22.85 -14.28 -1.19
N GLY A 274 22.89 -14.93 -2.33
CA GLY A 274 23.42 -16.28 -2.50
C GLY A 274 22.44 -17.39 -2.12
N PHE A 275 21.15 -17.11 -2.03
CA PHE A 275 20.16 -18.16 -1.80
C PHE A 275 20.08 -19.08 -3.03
N THR A 276 20.37 -20.36 -2.84
CA THR A 276 20.38 -21.41 -3.90
C THR A 276 19.20 -22.35 -3.83
N GLY A 277 18.39 -22.28 -2.76
CA GLY A 277 17.19 -23.10 -2.64
C GLY A 277 16.08 -22.68 -3.61
N PRO A 278 15.02 -23.49 -3.75
CA PRO A 278 13.91 -23.19 -4.62
C PRO A 278 13.15 -21.94 -4.18
N ILE A 279 12.84 -21.08 -5.16
CA ILE A 279 11.94 -19.95 -5.03
C ILE A 279 10.73 -20.26 -5.90
N VAL A 280 9.59 -20.47 -5.23
CA VAL A 280 8.31 -20.77 -5.87
C VAL A 280 7.41 -19.56 -5.81
N SER A 281 6.76 -19.21 -6.91
CA SER A 281 5.85 -18.08 -6.97
C SER A 281 4.57 -18.41 -7.69
N HIS A 282 3.58 -17.56 -7.55
CA HIS A 282 2.39 -17.58 -8.37
C HIS A 282 2.26 -16.28 -9.17
N ALA A 283 1.49 -16.31 -10.25
CA ALA A 283 1.12 -15.16 -11.04
C ALA A 283 -0.40 -15.11 -11.23
N LEU A 284 -0.97 -13.91 -11.21
CA LEU A 284 -2.37 -13.67 -11.54
C LEU A 284 -2.55 -13.57 -13.07
N PHE A 285 -1.55 -13.04 -13.77
CA PHE A 285 -1.54 -12.81 -15.22
C PHE A 285 -0.39 -13.55 -15.89
N GLU A 286 -0.62 -14.04 -17.10
CA GLU A 286 0.35 -14.87 -17.85
C GLU A 286 1.62 -14.09 -18.21
N GLU A 287 1.49 -12.81 -18.50
CA GLU A 287 2.59 -11.88 -18.78
C GLU A 287 3.58 -11.70 -17.61
N HIS A 288 3.13 -11.94 -16.37
CA HIS A 288 3.98 -11.84 -15.19
C HIS A 288 4.89 -13.07 -14.99
N VAL A 289 4.54 -14.22 -15.54
CA VAL A 289 5.29 -15.48 -15.32
C VAL A 289 6.74 -15.36 -15.77
N ALA A 290 6.96 -14.84 -16.98
CA ALA A 290 8.32 -14.66 -17.52
C ALA A 290 9.15 -13.69 -16.66
N LEU A 291 8.55 -12.56 -16.26
CA LEU A 291 9.22 -11.54 -15.44
C LEU A 291 9.66 -12.09 -14.08
N ILE A 292 8.80 -12.87 -13.41
CA ILE A 292 9.09 -13.46 -12.10
C ILE A 292 10.18 -14.51 -12.22
N SER A 293 10.16 -15.35 -13.27
CA SER A 293 11.20 -16.35 -13.54
C SER A 293 12.54 -15.70 -13.87
N GLU A 294 12.57 -14.65 -14.69
CA GLU A 294 13.78 -13.87 -14.98
C GLU A 294 14.36 -13.16 -13.73
N ALA A 295 13.51 -12.81 -12.77
CA ALA A 295 13.95 -12.25 -11.50
C ALA A 295 14.61 -13.28 -10.58
N GLY A 296 14.50 -14.58 -10.88
CA GLY A 296 15.18 -15.65 -10.15
C GLY A 296 14.26 -16.67 -9.47
N ALA A 297 12.96 -16.65 -9.71
CA ALA A 297 12.08 -17.73 -9.27
C ALA A 297 12.29 -18.98 -10.15
N ASP A 298 12.37 -20.14 -9.50
CA ASP A 298 12.57 -21.43 -10.19
C ASP A 298 11.26 -21.93 -10.80
N GLU A 299 10.15 -21.71 -10.08
CA GLU A 299 8.83 -22.10 -10.53
C GLU A 299 7.84 -20.96 -10.34
N THR A 300 7.06 -20.67 -11.38
CA THR A 300 5.96 -19.68 -11.33
C THR A 300 4.76 -20.25 -12.07
N TYR A 301 3.63 -20.35 -11.41
CA TYR A 301 2.40 -20.90 -12.00
C TYR A 301 1.24 -19.90 -11.91
N LEU A 302 0.28 -20.05 -12.82
CA LEU A 302 -0.93 -19.23 -12.86
C LEU A 302 -1.94 -19.72 -11.82
N THR A 303 -2.27 -18.89 -10.84
CA THR A 303 -3.19 -19.21 -9.74
C THR A 303 -4.53 -19.76 -10.23
N MET A 304 -5.14 -19.11 -11.22
CA MET A 304 -6.46 -19.52 -11.72
C MET A 304 -6.40 -20.81 -12.54
N ARG A 305 -5.29 -21.07 -13.22
CA ARG A 305 -5.07 -22.34 -13.97
C ARG A 305 -4.96 -23.52 -12.99
N GLU A 306 -4.17 -23.37 -11.94
CA GLU A 306 -4.01 -24.43 -10.93
C GLU A 306 -5.28 -24.64 -10.11
N ALA A 307 -6.00 -23.58 -9.76
CA ALA A 307 -7.31 -23.71 -9.13
C ALA A 307 -8.30 -24.49 -10.00
N GLY A 308 -8.37 -24.16 -11.30
CA GLY A 308 -9.22 -24.88 -12.25
C GLY A 308 -8.84 -26.37 -12.39
N ARG A 309 -7.53 -26.65 -12.45
CA ARG A 309 -7.00 -28.01 -12.50
C ARG A 309 -7.34 -28.81 -11.24
N SER A 310 -7.18 -28.20 -10.06
CA SER A 310 -7.55 -28.82 -8.79
C SER A 310 -9.04 -29.13 -8.71
N LEU A 311 -9.90 -28.23 -9.15
CA LEU A 311 -11.35 -28.44 -9.21
C LEU A 311 -11.71 -29.60 -10.13
N ALA A 312 -11.10 -29.67 -11.33
CA ALA A 312 -11.33 -30.74 -12.28
C ALA A 312 -10.90 -32.10 -11.72
N ASN A 313 -9.71 -32.16 -11.07
CA ASN A 313 -9.23 -33.38 -10.45
C ASN A 313 -10.17 -33.90 -9.37
N ARG A 314 -10.65 -33.01 -8.47
CA ARG A 314 -11.62 -33.38 -7.44
C ARG A 314 -12.95 -33.86 -8.03
N ALA A 315 -13.45 -33.23 -9.08
CA ALA A 315 -14.66 -33.66 -9.76
C ALA A 315 -14.50 -35.07 -10.35
N VAL A 316 -13.33 -35.34 -10.96
CA VAL A 316 -12.99 -36.70 -11.49
C VAL A 316 -12.88 -37.74 -10.38
N GLU A 317 -12.27 -37.41 -9.23
CA GLU A 317 -12.21 -38.29 -8.07
C GLU A 317 -13.61 -38.67 -7.56
N VAL A 318 -14.51 -37.70 -7.44
CA VAL A 318 -15.89 -37.94 -7.02
C VAL A 318 -16.68 -38.78 -8.03
N LEU A 319 -16.35 -38.70 -9.31
CA LEU A 319 -16.99 -39.49 -10.38
C LEU A 319 -16.44 -40.93 -10.50
N ARG A 320 -15.27 -41.20 -9.95
CA ARG A 320 -14.72 -42.57 -9.90
C ARG A 320 -15.35 -43.28 -8.70
N PRO A 321 -16.19 -44.33 -8.89
CA PRO A 321 -16.62 -45.14 -7.76
C PRO A 321 -15.39 -45.74 -7.09
N GLU A 322 -15.35 -45.72 -5.77
CA GLU A 322 -14.37 -46.49 -4.99
C GLU A 322 -14.47 -47.95 -5.48
N GLU A 323 -13.44 -48.41 -6.18
CA GLU A 323 -13.25 -49.84 -6.36
C GLU A 323 -12.89 -50.41 -4.97
N ALA A 324 -13.90 -50.95 -4.31
CA ALA A 324 -13.82 -51.58 -3.01
C ALA A 324 -13.13 -52.95 -3.10
#